data_b36e6a9e3a473f5b6ae78c4dda0ba610
#
_entry.id   b36e6a9e3a473f5b6ae78c4dda0ba610
#
_cell.length_a   1.000
_cell.length_b   1.000
_cell.length_c   1.000
_cell.angle_alpha   90.00
_cell.angle_beta   90.00
_cell.angle_gamma   90.00
#
_symmetry.space_group_name_H-M   'P 1'
#
loop_
_entity.id
_entity.type
_entity.pdbx_description
1 polymer ?
#
loop_
_entity_poly.entity_id
_entity_poly.type
_entity_poly.pdbx_seq_one_letter_code
_entity_poly.pdbx_strand_id
1 'polypeptide(L)'
;AQDDGGARVAEVVSAEGERLVIERISESSPDRSIACDFGARLARTHQAGAEAYGAGPAGWEGSGLQGPAGNQLELPLNHHSNWGSMWAQERIAPLVRKVEDYGAHERGVFGELCALLREGNFDGSYGEGVTPARVHGDLWAGNVLWTESEAVLIDPTPYGGHPEDDLAALALFGAPHLDDIIQGYQ
;
A
#
# COMPACT_ATOMS: atom_id res chain seq x y z
N ALA A 1 14.84 0.15 -2.06
CA ALA A 1 14.21 -0.64 -0.98
C ALA A 1 15.04 -1.89 -0.63
N GLN A 2 15.56 -2.62 -1.61
CA GLN A 2 16.40 -3.80 -1.36
C GLN A 2 17.76 -3.45 -0.76
N ASP A 3 18.38 -2.34 -1.16
CA ASP A 3 19.69 -1.89 -0.69
C ASP A 3 19.72 -1.58 0.81
N ASP A 4 18.55 -1.29 1.42
CA ASP A 4 18.44 -0.91 2.83
C ASP A 4 17.98 -2.07 3.75
N GLY A 5 17.94 -3.31 3.24
CA GLY A 5 17.46 -4.48 3.97
C GLY A 5 15.94 -4.53 4.12
N GLY A 6 15.21 -3.80 3.29
CA GLY A 6 13.74 -3.82 3.21
C GLY A 6 13.18 -5.13 2.63
N ALA A 7 11.86 -5.20 2.52
CA ALA A 7 11.16 -6.33 1.92
C ALA A 7 11.59 -6.49 0.45
N ARG A 8 11.84 -7.75 0.05
CA ARG A 8 12.22 -8.07 -1.33
C ARG A 8 11.04 -7.85 -2.26
N VAL A 9 11.28 -7.20 -3.38
CA VAL A 9 10.35 -7.07 -4.50
C VAL A 9 10.90 -7.87 -5.67
N ALA A 10 10.03 -8.55 -6.42
CA ALA A 10 10.44 -9.31 -7.59
C ALA A 10 11.17 -8.41 -8.62
N GLU A 11 12.27 -8.93 -9.17
CA GLU A 11 13.08 -8.18 -10.12
C GLU A 11 12.38 -8.05 -11.48
N VAL A 12 12.45 -6.84 -12.05
CA VAL A 12 11.99 -6.61 -13.43
C VAL A 12 13.08 -7.05 -14.40
N VAL A 13 12.78 -8.07 -15.19
CA VAL A 13 13.67 -8.59 -16.23
C VAL A 13 13.60 -7.73 -17.49
N SER A 14 12.39 -7.33 -17.90
CA SER A 14 12.20 -6.39 -19.01
C SER A 14 10.86 -5.68 -18.90
N ALA A 15 10.79 -4.47 -19.45
CA ALA A 15 9.56 -3.69 -19.61
C ALA A 15 9.55 -3.07 -21.01
N GLU A 16 8.67 -3.57 -21.89
CA GLU A 16 8.57 -3.13 -23.29
C GLU A 16 7.11 -2.96 -23.69
N GLY A 17 6.72 -1.74 -24.03
CA GLY A 17 5.34 -1.41 -24.39
C GLY A 17 4.39 -1.74 -23.22
N GLU A 18 3.41 -2.59 -23.49
CA GLU A 18 2.43 -3.05 -22.47
C GLU A 18 2.86 -4.35 -21.76
N ARG A 19 4.08 -4.81 -21.99
CA ARG A 19 4.58 -6.07 -21.45
C ARG A 19 5.62 -5.83 -20.36
N LEU A 20 5.33 -6.32 -19.16
CA LEU A 20 6.26 -6.42 -18.04
C LEU A 20 6.65 -7.90 -17.83
N VAL A 21 7.94 -8.17 -17.76
CA VAL A 21 8.47 -9.49 -17.41
C VAL A 21 9.22 -9.37 -16.10
N ILE A 22 8.80 -10.12 -15.11
CA ILE A 22 9.49 -10.22 -13.82
C ILE A 22 10.15 -11.58 -13.66
N GLU A 23 11.05 -11.71 -12.72
CA GLU A 23 11.64 -12.99 -12.35
C GLU A 23 10.57 -14.00 -11.94
N ARG A 24 10.85 -15.28 -12.17
CA ARG A 24 9.98 -16.35 -11.71
C ARG A 24 10.32 -16.73 -10.27
N ILE A 25 9.36 -16.59 -9.37
CA ILE A 25 9.50 -16.99 -7.97
C ILE A 25 9.04 -18.45 -7.81
N SER A 26 9.89 -19.27 -7.18
CA SER A 26 9.54 -20.64 -6.79
C SER A 26 8.86 -20.60 -5.43
N GLU A 27 7.55 -20.76 -5.43
CA GLU A 27 6.75 -20.70 -4.21
C GLU A 27 6.89 -21.94 -3.34
N SER A 28 6.80 -21.75 -2.03
CA SER A 28 6.68 -22.77 -1.00
C SER A 28 5.55 -22.43 -0.02
N SER A 29 5.28 -23.32 0.93
CA SER A 29 4.34 -23.00 2.00
C SER A 29 4.91 -21.92 2.91
N PRO A 30 4.08 -20.96 3.36
CA PRO A 30 4.51 -19.96 4.32
C PRO A 30 5.02 -20.59 5.63
N ASP A 31 6.07 -20.02 6.20
CA ASP A 31 6.68 -20.40 7.47
C ASP A 31 6.65 -19.23 8.45
N ARG A 32 6.46 -19.54 9.75
CA ARG A 32 6.34 -18.52 10.80
C ARG A 32 7.58 -17.66 10.95
N SER A 33 8.76 -18.23 10.82
CA SER A 33 10.02 -17.51 10.94
C SER A 33 10.25 -16.56 9.76
N ILE A 34 9.86 -17.01 8.55
CA ILE A 34 9.89 -16.20 7.34
C ILE A 34 8.86 -15.07 7.44
N ALA A 35 7.69 -15.33 7.99
CA ALA A 35 6.66 -14.31 8.20
C ALA A 35 7.14 -13.22 9.18
N CYS A 36 7.81 -13.60 10.27
CA CYS A 36 8.40 -12.65 11.21
C CYS A 36 9.52 -11.83 10.55
N ASP A 37 10.44 -12.46 9.79
CA ASP A 37 11.48 -11.73 9.03
C ASP A 37 10.87 -10.79 8.00
N PHE A 38 9.82 -11.22 7.30
CA PHE A 38 9.07 -10.37 6.37
C PHE A 38 8.52 -9.13 7.06
N GLY A 39 7.90 -9.28 8.24
CA GLY A 39 7.43 -8.14 9.03
C GLY A 39 8.54 -7.13 9.34
N ALA A 40 9.70 -7.63 9.80
CA ALA A 40 10.85 -6.77 10.09
C ALA A 40 11.40 -6.05 8.85
N ARG A 41 11.41 -6.72 7.70
CA ARG A 41 11.84 -6.10 6.43
C ARG A 41 10.82 -5.09 5.90
N LEU A 42 9.51 -5.37 6.07
CA LEU A 42 8.44 -4.44 5.72
C LEU A 42 8.55 -3.15 6.54
N ALA A 43 8.83 -3.26 7.84
CA ALA A 43 9.09 -2.09 8.70
C ALA A 43 10.23 -1.21 8.13
N ARG A 44 11.35 -1.81 7.70
CA ARG A 44 12.46 -1.07 7.08
C ARG A 44 12.06 -0.42 5.75
N THR A 45 11.23 -1.09 4.94
CA THR A 45 10.68 -0.50 3.71
C THR A 45 9.87 0.75 4.02
N HIS A 46 9.00 0.69 5.03
CA HIS A 46 8.19 1.83 5.46
C HIS A 46 9.06 2.95 6.03
N GLN A 47 10.07 2.62 6.85
CA GLN A 47 11.02 3.58 7.43
C GLN A 47 11.88 4.32 6.39
N ALA A 48 12.05 3.77 5.20
CA ALA A 48 12.72 4.46 4.11
C ALA A 48 11.99 5.75 3.68
N GLY A 49 10.72 5.88 4.08
CA GLY A 49 9.94 7.10 3.95
C GLY A 49 9.53 7.44 2.52
N ALA A 50 8.74 8.51 2.42
CA ALA A 50 8.33 9.14 1.19
C ALA A 50 8.34 10.67 1.35
N GLU A 51 8.32 11.41 0.24
CA GLU A 51 8.40 12.87 0.25
C GLU A 51 7.16 13.53 0.89
N ALA A 52 5.99 12.98 0.61
CA ALA A 52 4.71 13.44 1.15
C ALA A 52 3.68 12.30 1.12
N TYR A 53 2.58 12.45 1.83
CA TYR A 53 1.43 11.57 1.65
C TYR A 53 0.88 11.72 0.23
N GLY A 54 0.62 10.60 -0.44
CA GLY A 54 0.19 10.55 -1.84
C GLY A 54 1.30 10.69 -2.88
N ALA A 55 2.52 11.08 -2.49
CA ALA A 55 3.62 11.19 -3.42
C ALA A 55 3.94 9.85 -4.10
N GLY A 56 4.08 9.86 -5.41
CA GLY A 56 4.53 8.70 -6.18
C GLY A 56 6.01 8.36 -5.99
N PRO A 57 6.49 7.27 -6.58
CA PRO A 57 7.90 6.93 -6.58
C PRO A 57 8.76 8.04 -7.22
N ALA A 58 10.00 8.18 -6.76
CA ALA A 58 10.92 9.16 -7.32
C ALA A 58 11.07 9.00 -8.84
N GLY A 59 10.87 10.10 -9.58
CA GLY A 59 10.92 10.11 -11.04
C GLY A 59 9.65 9.61 -11.74
N TRP A 60 8.61 9.26 -11.01
CA TRP A 60 7.31 8.95 -11.61
C TRP A 60 6.52 10.24 -11.86
N GLU A 61 5.93 10.35 -13.03
CA GLU A 61 5.05 11.46 -13.41
C GLU A 61 3.64 10.94 -13.73
N GLY A 62 2.62 11.66 -13.26
CA GLY A 62 1.22 11.32 -13.47
C GLY A 62 0.64 10.40 -12.40
N SER A 63 -0.55 9.87 -12.67
CA SER A 63 -1.26 8.98 -11.76
C SER A 63 -0.72 7.55 -11.82
N GLY A 64 -0.84 6.83 -10.71
CA GLY A 64 -0.71 5.38 -10.69
C GLY A 64 -1.98 4.70 -11.24
N LEU A 65 -1.89 3.39 -11.44
CA LEU A 65 -3.01 2.55 -11.86
C LEU A 65 -3.11 1.35 -10.92
N GLN A 66 -4.33 0.97 -10.53
CA GLN A 66 -4.60 -0.20 -9.69
C GLN A 66 -5.73 -1.03 -10.28
N GLY A 67 -5.61 -2.35 -10.18
CA GLY A 67 -6.63 -3.30 -10.64
C GLY A 67 -6.29 -3.97 -11.97
N PRO A 68 -7.15 -4.89 -12.44
CA PRO A 68 -6.90 -5.72 -13.60
C PRO A 68 -6.86 -4.91 -14.90
N ALA A 69 -6.07 -5.37 -15.86
CA ALA A 69 -5.98 -4.77 -17.18
C ALA A 69 -7.38 -4.59 -17.82
N GLY A 70 -7.65 -3.39 -18.32
CA GLY A 70 -8.94 -3.05 -18.94
C GLY A 70 -10.02 -2.57 -17.96
N ASN A 71 -9.79 -2.67 -16.64
CA ASN A 71 -10.65 -2.11 -15.61
C ASN A 71 -9.83 -1.50 -14.46
N GLN A 72 -8.84 -0.73 -14.82
CA GLN A 72 -7.95 -0.09 -13.86
C GLN A 72 -8.57 1.16 -13.27
N LEU A 73 -8.33 1.35 -11.97
CA LEU A 73 -8.62 2.58 -11.25
C LEU A 73 -7.40 3.49 -11.35
N GLU A 74 -7.63 4.73 -11.73
CA GLU A 74 -6.62 5.76 -11.64
C GLU A 74 -6.40 6.13 -10.17
N LEU A 75 -5.13 6.11 -9.74
CA LEU A 75 -4.69 6.55 -8.43
C LEU A 75 -3.94 7.87 -8.58
N PRO A 76 -4.55 9.00 -8.27
CA PRO A 76 -3.85 10.28 -8.25
C PRO A 76 -2.69 10.23 -7.25
N LEU A 77 -1.55 10.80 -7.63
CA LEU A 77 -0.31 10.81 -6.85
C LEU A 77 0.11 12.27 -6.57
N ASN A 78 -0.78 12.99 -5.88
CA ASN A 78 -0.53 14.37 -5.47
C ASN A 78 0.07 14.42 -4.06
N HIS A 79 0.80 15.51 -3.76
CA HIS A 79 1.42 15.71 -2.45
C HIS A 79 0.43 16.31 -1.45
N HIS A 80 0.30 15.67 -0.29
CA HIS A 80 -0.51 16.12 0.83
C HIS A 80 0.32 16.22 2.10
N SER A 81 -0.04 17.18 2.97
CA SER A 81 0.63 17.39 4.26
C SER A 81 0.23 16.37 5.32
N ASN A 82 -0.92 15.73 5.17
CA ASN A 82 -1.43 14.72 6.10
C ASN A 82 -2.15 13.58 5.37
N TRP A 83 -2.18 12.43 6.05
CA TRP A 83 -2.77 11.19 5.53
C TRP A 83 -4.28 11.34 5.27
N GLY A 84 -5.02 11.93 6.23
CA GLY A 84 -6.47 12.06 6.10
C GLY A 84 -6.90 12.88 4.89
N SER A 85 -6.19 13.97 4.58
CA SER A 85 -6.45 14.76 3.37
C SER A 85 -6.20 13.97 2.10
N MET A 86 -5.10 13.22 2.05
CA MET A 86 -4.78 12.32 0.92
C MET A 86 -5.89 11.30 0.71
N TRP A 87 -6.28 10.57 1.76
CA TRP A 87 -7.34 9.57 1.68
C TRP A 87 -8.68 10.16 1.24
N ALA A 88 -9.10 11.26 1.83
CA ALA A 88 -10.36 11.91 1.49
C ALA A 88 -10.41 12.35 0.03
N GLN A 89 -9.33 12.94 -0.49
CA GLN A 89 -9.31 13.57 -1.80
C GLN A 89 -8.96 12.60 -2.93
N GLU A 90 -8.02 11.66 -2.68
CA GLU A 90 -7.44 10.81 -3.71
C GLU A 90 -8.02 9.38 -3.72
N ARG A 91 -8.61 8.94 -2.62
CA ARG A 91 -9.10 7.57 -2.49
C ARG A 91 -10.63 7.53 -2.36
N ILE A 92 -11.21 8.14 -1.33
CA ILE A 92 -12.64 8.00 -1.02
C ILE A 92 -13.50 8.79 -2.00
N ALA A 93 -13.29 10.11 -2.09
CA ALA A 93 -14.18 10.97 -2.87
C ALA A 93 -14.23 10.62 -4.37
N PRO A 94 -13.14 10.23 -5.06
CA PRO A 94 -13.19 9.79 -6.44
C PRO A 94 -13.99 8.50 -6.63
N LEU A 95 -13.84 7.53 -5.72
CA LEU A 95 -14.55 6.25 -5.78
C LEU A 95 -16.05 6.44 -5.54
N VAL A 96 -16.43 7.21 -4.52
CA VAL A 96 -17.84 7.52 -4.21
C VAL A 96 -18.56 8.17 -5.40
N ARG A 97 -17.84 9.02 -6.17
CA ARG A 97 -18.41 9.63 -7.38
C ARG A 97 -18.67 8.62 -8.51
N LYS A 98 -17.88 7.53 -8.58
CA LYS A 98 -17.98 6.49 -9.61
C LYS A 98 -19.10 5.47 -9.33
N VAL A 99 -19.53 5.33 -8.07
CA VAL A 99 -20.62 4.40 -7.71
C VAL A 99 -21.97 5.05 -8.01
N GLU A 100 -22.62 4.56 -9.07
CA GLU A 100 -23.88 5.12 -9.55
C GLU A 100 -25.05 4.89 -8.58
N ASP A 101 -25.08 3.73 -7.92
CA ASP A 101 -26.18 3.31 -7.02
C ASP A 101 -26.19 4.02 -5.66
N TYR A 102 -25.19 4.84 -5.34
CA TYR A 102 -25.21 5.60 -4.09
C TYR A 102 -26.21 6.75 -4.15
N GLY A 103 -27.20 6.71 -3.25
CA GLY A 103 -28.18 7.77 -3.02
C GLY A 103 -27.60 8.95 -2.24
N ALA A 104 -28.46 9.91 -1.91
CA ALA A 104 -28.08 11.10 -1.14
C ALA A 104 -27.57 10.76 0.27
N HIS A 105 -28.14 9.72 0.89
CA HIS A 105 -27.74 9.28 2.23
C HIS A 105 -26.30 8.75 2.25
N GLU A 106 -25.98 7.77 1.39
CA GLU A 106 -24.65 7.18 1.29
C GLU A 106 -23.59 8.23 0.95
N ARG A 107 -23.88 9.10 -0.01
CA ARG A 107 -23.00 10.21 -0.38
C ARG A 107 -22.80 11.19 0.78
N GLY A 108 -23.83 11.42 1.61
CA GLY A 108 -23.76 12.23 2.82
C GLY A 108 -22.81 11.64 3.85
N VAL A 109 -22.94 10.33 4.15
CA VAL A 109 -22.06 9.62 5.09
C VAL A 109 -20.58 9.68 4.65
N PHE A 110 -20.30 9.41 3.38
CA PHE A 110 -18.93 9.53 2.87
C PHE A 110 -18.44 10.98 2.85
N GLY A 111 -19.33 11.94 2.64
CA GLY A 111 -19.00 13.37 2.74
C GLY A 111 -18.57 13.78 4.15
N GLU A 112 -19.28 13.32 5.17
CA GLU A 112 -18.95 13.53 6.58
C GLU A 112 -17.62 12.85 6.93
N LEU A 113 -17.40 11.60 6.51
CA LEU A 113 -16.13 10.90 6.70
C LEU A 113 -14.96 11.68 6.06
N CYS A 114 -15.13 12.14 4.83
CA CYS A 114 -14.10 12.95 4.15
C CYS A 114 -13.83 14.28 4.87
N ALA A 115 -14.85 14.88 5.50
CA ALA A 115 -14.65 16.09 6.30
C ALA A 115 -13.81 15.80 7.55
N LEU A 116 -14.17 14.76 8.31
CA LEU A 116 -13.41 14.32 9.50
C LEU A 116 -11.95 13.98 9.17
N LEU A 117 -11.71 13.30 8.05
CA LEU A 117 -10.37 12.98 7.57
C LEU A 117 -9.56 14.25 7.27
N ARG A 118 -10.15 15.23 6.57
CA ARG A 118 -9.46 16.51 6.25
C ARG A 118 -9.15 17.35 7.48
N GLU A 119 -10.00 17.25 8.51
CA GLU A 119 -9.80 17.93 9.78
C GLU A 119 -8.71 17.28 10.65
N GLY A 120 -8.12 16.16 10.21
CA GLY A 120 -7.07 15.46 10.92
C GLY A 120 -7.56 14.65 12.13
N ASN A 121 -8.85 14.33 12.20
CA ASN A 121 -9.41 13.58 13.33
C ASN A 121 -8.81 12.19 13.50
N PHE A 122 -8.15 11.67 12.48
CA PHE A 122 -7.48 10.36 12.50
C PHE A 122 -5.94 10.46 12.51
N ASP A 123 -5.37 11.63 12.21
CA ASP A 123 -3.92 11.79 12.09
C ASP A 123 -3.19 11.69 13.46
N GLY A 124 -3.88 11.99 14.57
CA GLY A 124 -3.32 11.91 15.93
C GLY A 124 -3.61 10.61 16.68
N SER A 125 -4.38 9.68 16.10
CA SER A 125 -4.77 8.44 16.77
C SER A 125 -3.62 7.44 16.88
N TYR A 126 -2.56 7.62 16.13
CA TYR A 126 -1.45 6.68 15.98
C TYR A 126 -0.08 7.25 16.36
N GLY A 127 -0.06 8.34 17.12
CA GLY A 127 1.15 8.96 17.65
C GLY A 127 1.58 10.23 16.90
N GLU A 128 2.02 11.22 17.68
CA GLU A 128 2.64 12.42 17.12
C GLU A 128 3.90 12.02 16.33
N GLY A 129 4.00 12.46 15.07
CA GLY A 129 5.21 12.34 14.27
C GLY A 129 5.25 11.18 13.27
N VAL A 130 4.09 10.57 12.92
CA VAL A 130 4.08 9.64 11.79
C VAL A 130 4.41 10.41 10.50
N THR A 131 5.54 10.06 9.92
CA THR A 131 5.97 10.58 8.62
C THR A 131 5.46 9.71 7.49
N PRO A 132 5.31 10.24 6.27
CA PRO A 132 4.92 9.44 5.13
C PRO A 132 5.86 8.24 4.94
N ALA A 133 5.29 7.04 4.95
CA ALA A 133 5.99 5.79 4.72
C ALA A 133 6.00 5.45 3.23
N ARG A 134 7.02 4.72 2.80
CA ARG A 134 7.01 4.07 1.48
C ARG A 134 6.17 2.80 1.59
N VAL A 135 4.90 2.88 1.17
CA VAL A 135 4.01 1.71 1.20
C VAL A 135 4.05 0.95 -0.13
N HIS A 136 3.69 -0.33 -0.07
CA HIS A 136 3.43 -1.16 -1.24
C HIS A 136 2.17 -0.68 -1.98
N GLY A 137 1.14 -0.29 -1.22
CA GLY A 137 -0.09 0.33 -1.72
C GLY A 137 -1.16 -0.65 -2.22
N ASP A 138 -0.82 -1.92 -2.40
CA ASP A 138 -1.75 -3.02 -2.72
C ASP A 138 -1.30 -4.32 -2.02
N LEU A 139 -0.98 -4.25 -0.72
CA LEU A 139 -0.38 -5.36 0.03
C LEU A 139 -1.44 -6.29 0.62
N TRP A 140 -2.04 -7.10 -0.22
CA TRP A 140 -2.87 -8.23 0.21
C TRP A 140 -2.11 -9.56 0.07
N ALA A 141 -2.66 -10.63 0.63
CA ALA A 141 -1.98 -11.94 0.67
C ALA A 141 -1.53 -12.47 -0.69
N GLY A 142 -2.25 -12.15 -1.78
CA GLY A 142 -1.90 -12.59 -3.13
C GLY A 142 -0.69 -11.86 -3.75
N ASN A 143 -0.28 -10.73 -3.18
CA ASN A 143 0.89 -9.99 -3.61
C ASN A 143 2.14 -10.30 -2.76
N VAL A 144 2.05 -11.34 -1.91
CA VAL A 144 3.17 -11.87 -1.11
C VAL A 144 3.43 -13.30 -1.51
N LEU A 145 4.50 -13.55 -2.25
CA LEU A 145 4.93 -14.89 -2.65
C LEU A 145 5.93 -15.43 -1.63
N TRP A 146 5.59 -16.58 -1.04
CA TRP A 146 6.41 -17.25 -0.04
C TRP A 146 7.40 -18.21 -0.70
N THR A 147 8.65 -18.16 -0.31
CA THR A 147 9.70 -19.09 -0.75
C THR A 147 10.22 -19.89 0.45
N GLU A 148 11.17 -20.78 0.25
CA GLU A 148 11.83 -21.52 1.33
C GLU A 148 12.68 -20.65 2.27
N SER A 149 13.01 -19.42 1.86
CA SER A 149 13.94 -18.55 2.59
C SER A 149 13.43 -17.15 2.91
N GLU A 150 12.44 -16.64 2.16
CA GLU A 150 11.96 -15.26 2.31
C GLU A 150 10.57 -15.07 1.67
N ALA A 151 9.93 -13.94 1.97
CA ALA A 151 8.76 -13.46 1.24
C ALA A 151 9.18 -12.47 0.15
N VAL A 152 8.53 -12.55 -1.01
CA VAL A 152 8.78 -11.68 -2.17
C VAL A 152 7.51 -10.94 -2.55
N LEU A 153 7.58 -9.63 -2.65
CA LEU A 153 6.47 -8.77 -3.05
C LEU A 153 6.37 -8.67 -4.57
N ILE A 154 5.12 -8.63 -5.07
CA ILE A 154 4.80 -8.43 -6.48
C ILE A 154 3.71 -7.37 -6.63
N ASP A 155 3.57 -6.82 -7.81
CA ASP A 155 2.50 -5.88 -8.22
C ASP A 155 2.29 -4.67 -7.28
N PRO A 156 3.35 -3.94 -6.90
CA PRO A 156 3.20 -2.77 -6.06
C PRO A 156 2.52 -1.61 -6.80
N THR A 157 1.69 -0.86 -6.06
CA THR A 157 1.17 0.45 -6.47
C THR A 157 1.68 1.52 -5.48
N PRO A 158 3.01 1.77 -5.45
CA PRO A 158 3.67 2.46 -4.35
C PRO A 158 3.34 3.94 -4.30
N TYR A 159 3.15 4.44 -3.09
CA TYR A 159 2.99 5.86 -2.80
C TYR A 159 3.44 6.19 -1.38
N GLY A 160 3.46 7.47 -1.03
CA GLY A 160 3.65 7.92 0.34
C GLY A 160 2.35 7.72 1.13
N GLY A 161 2.30 6.69 1.98
CA GLY A 161 1.11 6.31 2.75
C GLY A 161 1.38 6.30 4.25
N HIS A 162 0.39 5.83 5.02
CA HIS A 162 0.59 5.45 6.40
C HIS A 162 1.10 4.01 6.46
N PRO A 163 2.04 3.66 7.35
CA PRO A 163 2.53 2.28 7.44
C PRO A 163 1.43 1.24 7.64
N GLU A 164 0.36 1.61 8.33
CA GLU A 164 -0.78 0.72 8.58
C GLU A 164 -1.67 0.50 7.34
N ASP A 165 -1.54 1.27 6.26
CA ASP A 165 -2.28 1.01 5.02
C ASP A 165 -1.98 -0.40 4.51
N ASP A 166 -0.70 -0.80 4.48
CA ASP A 166 -0.27 -2.13 4.06
C ASP A 166 -0.63 -3.22 5.09
N LEU A 167 -0.45 -2.93 6.39
CA LEU A 167 -0.80 -3.89 7.44
C LEU A 167 -2.31 -4.16 7.51
N ALA A 168 -3.12 -3.14 7.30
CA ALA A 168 -4.57 -3.26 7.24
C ALA A 168 -5.01 -4.12 6.03
N ALA A 169 -4.36 -3.98 4.89
CA ALA A 169 -4.63 -4.80 3.71
C ALA A 169 -4.30 -6.28 3.96
N LEU A 170 -3.14 -6.58 4.57
CA LEU A 170 -2.79 -7.94 4.99
C LEU A 170 -3.83 -8.54 5.96
N ALA A 171 -4.30 -7.74 6.93
CA ALA A 171 -5.29 -8.18 7.90
C ALA A 171 -6.68 -8.38 7.27
N LEU A 172 -7.12 -7.46 6.41
CA LEU A 172 -8.44 -7.48 5.77
C LEU A 172 -8.64 -8.71 4.88
N PHE A 173 -7.61 -9.10 4.14
CA PHE A 173 -7.66 -10.21 3.18
C PHE A 173 -7.08 -11.52 3.72
N GLY A 174 -6.68 -11.57 4.98
CA GLY A 174 -6.31 -12.81 5.68
C GLY A 174 -4.94 -13.36 5.28
N ALA A 175 -3.88 -12.61 5.49
CA ALA A 175 -2.51 -13.09 5.23
C ALA A 175 -2.15 -14.29 6.12
N PRO A 176 -1.45 -15.33 5.59
CA PRO A 176 -0.90 -16.41 6.39
C PRO A 176 0.05 -15.87 7.46
N HIS A 177 -0.01 -16.41 8.67
CA HIS A 177 0.87 -16.01 9.78
C HIS A 177 0.86 -14.52 10.10
N LEU A 178 -0.30 -13.86 9.99
CA LEU A 178 -0.44 -12.41 10.23
C LEU A 178 0.13 -11.98 11.58
N ASP A 179 -0.12 -12.73 12.65
CA ASP A 179 0.39 -12.43 13.98
C ASP A 179 1.93 -12.43 14.01
N ASP A 180 2.56 -13.37 13.30
CA ASP A 180 4.03 -13.44 13.20
C ASP A 180 4.58 -12.29 12.34
N ILE A 181 3.87 -11.86 11.29
CA ILE A 181 4.21 -10.66 10.50
C ILE A 181 4.17 -9.42 11.39
N ILE A 182 3.08 -9.22 12.14
CA ILE A 182 2.92 -8.07 13.04
C ILE A 182 3.98 -8.09 14.14
N GLN A 183 4.29 -9.25 14.71
CA GLN A 183 5.35 -9.39 15.72
C GLN A 183 6.72 -8.97 15.17
N GLY A 184 7.03 -9.37 13.95
CA GLY A 184 8.30 -8.98 13.31
C GLY A 184 8.36 -7.51 12.92
N TYR A 185 7.21 -6.91 12.64
CA TYR A 185 7.09 -5.52 12.24
C TYR A 185 7.34 -4.54 13.41
N GLN A 186 7.01 -4.91 14.66
CA GLN A 186 7.18 -4.12 15.89
C GLN A 186 8.65 -4.03 16.33
#